data_66fec12e296c237a70a2115daf7d0ac2
#
_entry.id   66fec12e296c237a70a2115daf7d0ac2
#
_cell.length_a   1.000
_cell.length_b   1.000
_cell.length_c   1.000
_cell.angle_alpha   90.00
_cell.angle_beta   90.00
_cell.angle_gamma   90.00
#
_symmetry.space_group_name_H-M   'P 1'
#
loop_
_entity.id
_entity.type
_entity.pdbx_description
1 polymer ?
#
loop_
_entity_poly.entity_id
_entity_poly.type
_entity_poly.pdbx_seq_one_letter_code
_entity_poly.pdbx_strand_id
1 'polypeptide(L)'
;MKILPSALYLVLLTTPALAQSQPGAQKTLAATPPMGWNSWNKFHMKIDDATVRAQADAMVSSGMKAAGYEYVNIDEGWEGARDAQGNLSPNQGFPDMKALAAYVHSKGLKLGIYTSPGPKACGGSEGSYGHEEQDARLFASWNIDYVKYDWCTAGTVYPEDQYPLALEKMAAAIAGAGRPMVYSIHGRGAVWKYSAAAGAQLWRTTGDIRDDYNRMIAIGFAQKGLERYAGPGHWNDPDMMEVGNGGMKDNEYRMHMSLWCLLAAPLIAGNDLTAMTPETLAILTNAEAIAVDQDPLGSQGRTIYEEGPVAIIDKPLSDGSHAVGLFNREQGTIKVPVRFSDLGLSEDATVRDLWQHKDLGPFHGSFSADVPQHGALLLRIH
;
A
#
# COMPACT_ATOMS: atom_id res chain seq x y z
N MET A 1 -80.01 -42.35 -11.11
CA MET A 1 -79.27 -42.02 -9.92
C MET A 1 -77.90 -41.65 -10.40
N LYS A 2 -77.63 -40.30 -10.55
CA LYS A 2 -76.39 -39.80 -11.07
C LYS A 2 -75.58 -39.29 -9.89
N ILE A 3 -74.39 -39.86 -9.66
CA ILE A 3 -73.47 -39.44 -8.60
C ILE A 3 -72.54 -38.41 -9.22
N LEU A 4 -72.53 -37.18 -8.68
CA LEU A 4 -71.56 -36.12 -9.02
C LEU A 4 -70.24 -36.35 -8.15
N PRO A 5 -69.05 -36.15 -8.68
CA PRO A 5 -67.86 -36.15 -7.87
C PRO A 5 -67.61 -34.75 -7.28
N SER A 6 -67.34 -34.69 -5.96
CA SER A 6 -66.94 -33.52 -5.24
C SER A 6 -65.42 -33.18 -5.55
N ALA A 7 -65.18 -31.98 -6.06
CA ALA A 7 -63.88 -31.46 -6.30
C ALA A 7 -63.30 -30.88 -4.98
N LEU A 8 -62.20 -31.39 -4.50
CA LEU A 8 -61.44 -30.92 -3.33
C LEU A 8 -60.49 -29.79 -3.80
N TYR A 9 -60.73 -28.54 -3.42
CA TYR A 9 -59.82 -27.44 -3.66
C TYR A 9 -58.76 -27.42 -2.61
N LEU A 10 -57.49 -27.68 -3.02
CA LEU A 10 -56.31 -27.55 -2.16
C LEU A 10 -55.85 -26.07 -2.21
N VAL A 11 -56.08 -25.33 -1.16
CA VAL A 11 -55.58 -23.95 -0.98
C VAL A 11 -54.11 -24.02 -0.54
N LEU A 12 -53.18 -23.74 -1.45
CA LEU A 12 -51.77 -23.54 -1.16
C LEU A 12 -51.57 -22.16 -0.49
N LEU A 13 -51.37 -22.16 0.82
CA LEU A 13 -50.90 -20.99 1.57
C LEU A 13 -49.43 -20.77 1.29
N THR A 14 -49.08 -19.79 0.44
CA THR A 14 -47.71 -19.31 0.27
C THR A 14 -47.39 -18.37 1.39
N THR A 15 -46.56 -18.82 2.34
CA THR A 15 -45.91 -17.94 3.34
C THR A 15 -44.85 -17.10 2.66
N PRO A 16 -44.81 -15.74 2.81
CA PRO A 16 -43.73 -14.95 2.30
C PRO A 16 -42.45 -15.31 3.05
N ALA A 17 -41.44 -15.78 2.34
CA ALA A 17 -40.10 -15.92 2.88
C ALA A 17 -39.56 -14.53 3.23
N LEU A 18 -39.42 -14.25 4.51
CA LEU A 18 -38.65 -13.10 5.00
C LEU A 18 -37.23 -13.27 4.50
N ALA A 19 -36.84 -12.43 3.54
CA ALA A 19 -35.45 -12.31 3.11
C ALA A 19 -34.65 -11.86 4.35
N GLN A 20 -33.92 -12.78 4.97
CA GLN A 20 -32.88 -12.45 5.94
C GLN A 20 -31.82 -11.64 5.20
N SER A 21 -31.74 -10.34 5.52
CA SER A 21 -30.58 -9.53 5.13
C SER A 21 -29.32 -10.20 5.66
N GLN A 22 -28.50 -10.73 4.76
CA GLN A 22 -27.17 -11.21 5.14
C GLN A 22 -26.44 -10.06 5.84
N PRO A 23 -25.77 -10.30 6.96
CA PRO A 23 -24.87 -9.31 7.54
C PRO A 23 -23.92 -8.88 6.43
N GLY A 24 -23.84 -7.57 6.15
CA GLY A 24 -22.99 -7.04 5.09
C GLY A 24 -21.60 -7.65 5.21
N ALA A 25 -21.08 -8.20 4.12
CA ALA A 25 -19.74 -8.78 4.08
C ALA A 25 -18.77 -7.74 4.66
N GLN A 26 -18.07 -8.11 5.74
CA GLN A 26 -17.10 -7.22 6.38
C GLN A 26 -16.07 -6.85 5.33
N LYS A 27 -15.94 -5.55 5.01
CA LYS A 27 -15.05 -5.07 3.95
C LYS A 27 -13.63 -5.53 4.29
N THR A 28 -13.00 -6.28 3.42
CA THR A 28 -11.62 -6.74 3.58
C THR A 28 -10.71 -5.53 3.78
N LEU A 29 -9.93 -5.52 4.87
CA LEU A 29 -8.91 -4.49 5.10
C LEU A 29 -7.88 -4.54 3.97
N ALA A 30 -7.45 -3.38 3.48
CA ALA A 30 -6.48 -3.27 2.40
C ALA A 30 -6.84 -4.16 1.18
N ALA A 31 -8.11 -4.13 0.74
CA ALA A 31 -8.56 -4.90 -0.43
C ALA A 31 -7.78 -4.55 -1.70
N THR A 32 -7.30 -3.32 -1.81
CA THR A 32 -6.28 -2.84 -2.75
C THR A 32 -5.08 -2.31 -1.95
N PRO A 33 -3.90 -2.09 -2.58
CA PRO A 33 -2.75 -1.54 -1.86
C PRO A 33 -3.10 -0.21 -1.18
N PRO A 34 -2.82 -0.02 0.11
CA PRO A 34 -3.09 1.23 0.79
C PRO A 34 -2.36 2.42 0.15
N MET A 35 -3.07 3.54 0.02
CA MET A 35 -2.52 4.80 -0.47
C MET A 35 -2.56 5.83 0.65
N GLY A 36 -1.47 6.58 0.83
CA GLY A 36 -1.39 7.55 1.91
C GLY A 36 -0.09 8.33 1.97
N TRP A 37 0.24 8.78 3.15
CA TRP A 37 1.46 9.50 3.48
C TRP A 37 2.03 8.96 4.80
N ASN A 38 3.35 9.03 4.97
CA ASN A 38 4.04 8.71 6.22
C ASN A 38 5.09 9.80 6.52
N SER A 39 5.24 10.13 7.79
CA SER A 39 6.05 11.25 8.25
C SER A 39 7.57 11.01 8.18
N TRP A 40 8.06 9.75 8.13
CA TRP A 40 9.45 9.43 8.44
C TRP A 40 10.45 10.06 7.48
N ASN A 41 10.31 9.82 6.18
CA ASN A 41 11.37 10.16 5.22
C ASN A 41 11.63 11.66 5.11
N LYS A 42 10.64 12.50 5.42
CA LYS A 42 10.79 13.96 5.43
C LYS A 42 11.08 14.55 6.79
N PHE A 43 10.37 14.08 7.82
CA PHE A 43 10.37 14.76 9.12
C PHE A 43 11.15 13.98 10.20
N HIS A 44 11.38 12.68 10.01
CA HIS A 44 12.00 11.82 11.04
C HIS A 44 11.32 12.02 12.40
N MET A 45 12.09 12.08 13.47
CA MET A 45 11.62 12.34 14.83
C MET A 45 11.07 13.77 15.05
N LYS A 46 11.19 14.67 14.04
CA LYS A 46 10.72 16.07 14.14
C LYS A 46 9.30 16.19 13.60
N ILE A 47 8.39 15.50 14.22
CA ILE A 47 6.97 15.45 13.87
C ILE A 47 6.12 15.87 15.06
N ASP A 48 5.02 16.57 14.80
CA ASP A 48 4.06 17.01 15.82
C ASP A 48 2.63 17.07 15.28
N ASP A 49 1.66 17.29 16.16
CA ASP A 49 0.23 17.39 15.82
C ASP A 49 -0.04 18.47 14.74
N ALA A 50 0.63 19.62 14.82
CA ALA A 50 0.43 20.70 13.87
C ALA A 50 0.91 20.32 12.48
N THR A 51 2.06 19.67 12.37
CA THR A 51 2.59 19.15 11.10
C THR A 51 1.67 18.09 10.50
N VAL A 52 1.20 17.12 11.30
CA VAL A 52 0.28 16.09 10.81
C VAL A 52 -1.02 16.69 10.26
N ARG A 53 -1.61 17.69 10.95
CA ARG A 53 -2.78 18.41 10.45
C ARG A 53 -2.50 19.13 9.14
N ALA A 54 -1.35 19.79 9.02
CA ALA A 54 -0.97 20.47 7.78
C ALA A 54 -0.82 19.49 6.62
N GLN A 55 -0.23 18.29 6.84
CA GLN A 55 -0.13 17.26 5.82
C GLN A 55 -1.51 16.71 5.43
N ALA A 56 -2.41 16.49 6.39
CA ALA A 56 -3.79 16.07 6.12
C ALA A 56 -4.55 17.12 5.28
N ASP A 57 -4.41 18.42 5.61
CA ASP A 57 -5.01 19.50 4.84
C ASP A 57 -4.44 19.59 3.42
N ALA A 58 -3.13 19.44 3.28
CA ALA A 58 -2.47 19.42 1.98
C ALA A 58 -2.90 18.22 1.13
N MET A 59 -3.06 17.03 1.72
CA MET A 59 -3.57 15.85 1.02
C MET A 59 -4.97 16.10 0.42
N VAL A 60 -5.83 16.82 1.11
CA VAL A 60 -7.17 17.18 0.61
C VAL A 60 -7.10 18.29 -0.42
N SER A 61 -6.40 19.39 -0.11
CA SER A 61 -6.39 20.60 -0.95
C SER A 61 -5.63 20.41 -2.26
N SER A 62 -4.63 19.54 -2.29
CA SER A 62 -3.88 19.21 -3.52
C SER A 62 -4.63 18.28 -4.48
N GLY A 63 -5.70 17.62 -4.03
CA GLY A 63 -6.42 16.63 -4.82
C GLY A 63 -5.93 15.19 -4.63
N MET A 64 -4.88 14.94 -3.84
CA MET A 64 -4.39 13.58 -3.56
C MET A 64 -5.49 12.69 -2.96
N LYS A 65 -6.31 13.23 -2.02
CA LYS A 65 -7.47 12.49 -1.51
C LYS A 65 -8.43 12.06 -2.62
N ALA A 66 -8.72 12.95 -3.56
CA ALA A 66 -9.60 12.63 -4.70
C ALA A 66 -8.97 11.57 -5.62
N ALA A 67 -7.64 11.49 -5.68
CA ALA A 67 -6.88 10.47 -6.39
C ALA A 67 -6.82 9.12 -5.66
N GLY A 68 -7.31 9.03 -4.40
CA GLY A 68 -7.38 7.77 -3.64
C GLY A 68 -6.49 7.69 -2.40
N TYR A 69 -5.67 8.68 -2.12
CA TYR A 69 -4.86 8.71 -0.90
C TYR A 69 -5.75 8.95 0.32
N GLU A 70 -5.70 8.04 1.30
CA GLU A 70 -6.60 8.10 2.45
C GLU A 70 -5.90 7.99 3.81
N TYR A 71 -4.67 7.46 3.88
CA TYR A 71 -3.96 7.27 5.13
C TYR A 71 -3.00 8.43 5.41
N VAL A 72 -3.01 8.94 6.63
CA VAL A 72 -2.02 9.87 7.19
C VAL A 72 -1.33 9.15 8.33
N ASN A 73 -0.12 8.64 8.10
CA ASN A 73 0.58 7.78 9.04
C ASN A 73 1.67 8.57 9.79
N ILE A 74 1.57 8.57 11.11
CA ILE A 74 2.63 9.08 11.99
C ILE A 74 3.61 7.93 12.22
N ASP A 75 4.86 8.12 11.83
CA ASP A 75 5.96 7.23 12.13
C ASP A 75 6.50 7.45 13.55
N GLU A 76 7.66 6.90 13.91
CA GLU A 76 8.31 7.12 15.20
C GLU A 76 8.49 8.61 15.51
N GLY A 77 8.30 9.00 16.77
CA GLY A 77 8.44 10.38 17.24
C GLY A 77 7.21 10.95 17.93
N TRP A 78 6.14 10.17 18.07
CA TRP A 78 4.94 10.54 18.83
C TRP A 78 4.97 10.05 20.27
N GLU A 79 5.75 8.99 20.54
CA GLU A 79 5.77 8.27 21.80
C GLU A 79 6.35 9.13 22.92
N GLY A 80 5.66 9.13 24.06
CA GLY A 80 6.16 9.62 25.35
C GLY A 80 6.61 8.47 26.25
N ALA A 81 6.52 8.68 27.54
CA ALA A 81 6.90 7.67 28.54
C ALA A 81 5.73 6.75 28.90
N ARG A 82 6.06 5.56 29.41
CA ARG A 82 5.10 4.69 30.10
C ARG A 82 4.99 5.08 31.58
N ASP A 83 3.77 5.04 32.11
CA ASP A 83 3.54 5.19 33.55
C ASP A 83 3.90 3.90 34.33
N ALA A 84 3.71 3.94 35.67
CA ALA A 84 4.00 2.79 36.52
C ALA A 84 3.07 1.57 36.27
N GLN A 85 1.98 1.75 35.55
CA GLN A 85 1.05 0.71 35.12
C GLN A 85 1.32 0.23 33.71
N GLY A 86 2.35 0.78 33.05
CA GLY A 86 2.76 0.45 31.68
C GLY A 86 1.96 1.17 30.60
N ASN A 87 1.07 2.10 30.95
CA ASN A 87 0.31 2.86 29.95
C ASN A 87 1.23 3.81 29.20
N LEU A 88 1.25 3.70 27.87
CA LEU A 88 1.99 4.60 27.01
C LEU A 88 1.22 5.92 26.84
N SER A 89 1.91 7.03 26.95
CA SER A 89 1.37 8.35 26.66
C SER A 89 2.04 8.96 25.45
N PRO A 90 1.37 9.81 24.67
CA PRO A 90 2.05 10.59 23.64
C PRO A 90 2.98 11.63 24.27
N ASN A 91 3.99 12.07 23.52
CA ASN A 91 4.88 13.14 23.94
C ASN A 91 4.20 14.52 23.83
N GLN A 92 4.92 15.58 24.26
CA GLN A 92 4.38 16.94 24.27
C GLN A 92 4.03 17.49 22.87
N GLY A 93 4.58 16.95 21.80
CA GLY A 93 4.25 17.29 20.41
C GLY A 93 2.85 16.79 19.99
N PHE A 94 2.28 15.84 20.73
CA PHE A 94 0.97 15.24 20.46
C PHE A 94 0.06 15.30 21.70
N PRO A 95 -0.41 16.48 22.08
CA PRO A 95 -1.13 16.67 23.35
C PRO A 95 -2.46 15.92 23.42
N ASP A 96 -3.10 15.64 22.31
CA ASP A 96 -4.38 14.91 22.24
C ASP A 96 -4.51 14.10 20.93
N MET A 97 -4.05 12.85 20.95
CA MET A 97 -4.11 11.93 19.80
C MET A 97 -5.56 11.64 19.36
N LYS A 98 -6.51 11.65 20.29
CA LYS A 98 -7.92 11.45 19.94
C LYS A 98 -8.49 12.64 19.18
N ALA A 99 -8.14 13.86 19.58
CA ALA A 99 -8.53 15.07 18.85
C ALA A 99 -7.85 15.14 17.47
N LEU A 100 -6.60 14.71 17.37
CA LEU A 100 -5.90 14.59 16.09
C LEU A 100 -6.58 13.59 15.15
N ALA A 101 -6.91 12.40 15.64
CA ALA A 101 -7.65 11.39 14.86
C ALA A 101 -9.02 11.93 14.41
N ALA A 102 -9.76 12.57 15.30
CA ALA A 102 -11.04 13.19 14.95
C ALA A 102 -10.89 14.26 13.86
N TYR A 103 -9.82 15.06 13.91
CA TYR A 103 -9.50 16.05 12.88
C TYR A 103 -9.23 15.39 11.52
N VAL A 104 -8.36 14.38 11.47
CA VAL A 104 -8.02 13.63 10.25
C VAL A 104 -9.28 12.97 9.67
N HIS A 105 -10.10 12.34 10.52
CA HIS A 105 -11.37 11.75 10.12
C HIS A 105 -12.38 12.79 9.60
N SER A 106 -12.40 14.00 10.14
CA SER A 106 -13.27 15.09 9.66
C SER A 106 -12.96 15.49 8.22
N LYS A 107 -11.72 15.23 7.75
CA LYS A 107 -11.30 15.41 6.36
C LYS A 107 -11.65 14.21 5.47
N GLY A 108 -12.23 13.13 6.06
CA GLY A 108 -12.50 11.86 5.40
C GLY A 108 -11.22 11.08 5.07
N LEU A 109 -10.19 11.26 5.89
CA LEU A 109 -8.92 10.55 5.87
C LEU A 109 -8.86 9.59 7.06
N LYS A 110 -7.82 8.76 7.12
CA LYS A 110 -7.57 7.77 8.17
C LYS A 110 -6.23 8.06 8.84
N LEU A 111 -6.15 7.85 10.16
CA LEU A 111 -4.92 8.08 10.91
C LEU A 111 -4.21 6.77 11.22
N GLY A 112 -2.91 6.69 10.88
CA GLY A 112 -2.05 5.59 11.27
C GLY A 112 -1.03 5.98 12.32
N ILE A 113 -0.49 4.97 13.00
CA ILE A 113 0.48 5.11 14.08
C ILE A 113 1.58 4.06 13.95
N TYR A 114 2.70 4.31 14.61
CA TYR A 114 3.89 3.46 14.62
C TYR A 114 4.15 2.87 16.00
N THR A 115 4.68 1.66 16.06
CA THR A 115 5.32 1.07 17.24
C THR A 115 6.27 -0.07 16.84
N SER A 116 6.88 -0.76 17.82
CA SER A 116 7.86 -1.83 17.61
C SER A 116 7.58 -3.04 18.53
N PRO A 117 7.85 -4.28 18.08
CA PRO A 117 7.81 -5.48 18.93
C PRO A 117 8.92 -5.52 20.00
N GLY A 118 9.92 -4.66 19.89
CA GLY A 118 11.01 -4.56 20.86
C GLY A 118 10.64 -3.72 22.08
N PRO A 119 11.50 -3.70 23.12
CA PRO A 119 11.34 -2.79 24.25
C PRO A 119 11.52 -1.32 23.86
N LYS A 120 12.28 -1.06 22.78
CA LYS A 120 12.47 0.28 22.22
C LYS A 120 12.29 0.24 20.71
N ALA A 121 11.83 1.35 20.14
CA ALA A 121 11.81 1.61 18.71
C ALA A 121 13.20 1.99 18.17
N CYS A 122 13.34 2.22 16.86
CA CYS A 122 14.63 2.44 16.20
C CYS A 122 15.30 3.75 16.64
N GLY A 123 14.54 4.81 16.86
CA GLY A 123 15.01 6.11 17.40
C GLY A 123 15.12 6.15 18.92
N GLY A 124 14.78 5.05 19.62
CA GLY A 124 14.88 4.92 21.06
C GLY A 124 13.60 5.19 21.84
N SER A 125 12.49 5.47 21.17
CA SER A 125 11.18 5.62 21.77
C SER A 125 10.70 4.31 22.43
N GLU A 126 9.60 4.37 23.19
CA GLU A 126 9.01 3.17 23.80
C GLU A 126 8.45 2.23 22.73
N GLY A 127 8.80 0.93 22.82
CA GLY A 127 8.20 -0.13 22.02
C GLY A 127 7.06 -0.84 22.77
N SER A 128 6.40 -1.78 22.10
CA SER A 128 5.22 -2.49 22.66
C SER A 128 5.55 -3.84 23.30
N TYR A 129 6.82 -4.21 23.43
CA TYR A 129 7.20 -5.50 24.04
C TYR A 129 6.58 -5.69 25.41
N GLY A 130 5.74 -6.73 25.58
CA GLY A 130 5.02 -7.04 26.81
C GLY A 130 3.82 -6.12 27.11
N HIS A 131 3.48 -5.20 26.20
CA HIS A 131 2.38 -4.26 26.29
C HIS A 131 1.44 -4.30 25.08
N GLU A 132 1.56 -5.29 24.20
CA GLU A 132 0.90 -5.33 22.89
C GLU A 132 -0.62 -5.14 23.01
N GLU A 133 -1.28 -5.85 23.94
CA GLU A 133 -2.73 -5.70 24.15
C GLU A 133 -3.11 -4.33 24.72
N GLN A 134 -2.28 -3.78 25.61
CA GLN A 134 -2.52 -2.49 26.24
C GLN A 134 -2.41 -1.37 25.20
N ASP A 135 -1.37 -1.43 24.37
CA ASP A 135 -1.12 -0.45 23.31
C ASP A 135 -2.17 -0.55 22.20
N ALA A 136 -2.54 -1.75 21.77
CA ALA A 136 -3.60 -1.93 20.76
C ALA A 136 -4.95 -1.36 21.24
N ARG A 137 -5.31 -1.55 22.53
CA ARG A 137 -6.51 -0.93 23.13
C ARG A 137 -6.39 0.60 23.19
N LEU A 138 -5.20 1.12 23.48
CA LEU A 138 -4.93 2.56 23.48
C LEU A 138 -5.13 3.14 22.06
N PHE A 139 -4.53 2.52 21.04
CA PHE A 139 -4.69 2.93 19.64
C PHE A 139 -6.16 2.89 19.20
N ALA A 140 -6.88 1.83 19.54
CA ALA A 140 -8.32 1.73 19.28
C ALA A 140 -9.11 2.85 19.99
N SER A 141 -8.75 3.23 21.21
CA SER A 141 -9.40 4.31 21.98
C SER A 141 -9.20 5.70 21.35
N TRP A 142 -8.12 5.89 20.58
CA TRP A 142 -7.84 7.08 19.79
C TRP A 142 -8.46 7.04 18.39
N ASN A 143 -9.11 5.93 18.02
CA ASN A 143 -9.66 5.69 16.69
C ASN A 143 -8.58 5.57 15.58
N ILE A 144 -7.44 4.98 15.89
CA ILE A 144 -6.41 4.68 14.90
C ILE A 144 -6.91 3.65 13.87
N ASP A 145 -6.52 3.80 12.61
CA ASP A 145 -6.94 2.97 11.47
C ASP A 145 -5.83 2.08 10.91
N TYR A 146 -4.57 2.37 11.26
CA TYR A 146 -3.40 1.70 10.69
C TYR A 146 -2.28 1.65 11.73
N VAL A 147 -1.61 0.50 11.87
CA VAL A 147 -0.46 0.30 12.77
C VAL A 147 0.74 -0.17 11.96
N LYS A 148 1.82 0.63 11.93
CA LYS A 148 3.13 0.19 11.47
C LYS A 148 3.89 -0.42 12.63
N TYR A 149 4.35 -1.66 12.48
CA TYR A 149 5.04 -2.46 13.49
C TYR A 149 6.45 -2.79 13.03
N ASP A 150 7.43 -2.03 13.50
CA ASP A 150 8.78 -2.01 12.96
C ASP A 150 9.76 -2.84 13.81
N TRP A 151 10.59 -3.66 13.14
CA TRP A 151 11.53 -4.58 13.79
C TRP A 151 12.80 -3.87 14.26
N CYS A 152 12.74 -3.08 15.32
CA CYS A 152 13.88 -2.31 15.84
C CYS A 152 14.72 -3.11 16.83
N THR A 153 14.47 -2.97 18.13
CA THR A 153 15.20 -3.69 19.19
C THR A 153 14.63 -5.08 19.48
N ALA A 154 13.67 -5.54 18.71
CA ALA A 154 12.98 -6.82 18.91
C ALA A 154 13.93 -8.03 18.97
N GLY A 155 15.01 -8.01 18.20
CA GLY A 155 16.04 -9.07 18.24
C GLY A 155 16.75 -9.21 19.58
N THR A 156 16.61 -8.27 20.52
CA THR A 156 17.14 -8.39 21.90
C THR A 156 16.28 -9.26 22.78
N VAL A 157 15.02 -9.49 22.43
CA VAL A 157 14.03 -10.20 23.24
C VAL A 157 13.35 -11.37 22.50
N TYR A 158 13.41 -11.39 21.17
CA TYR A 158 12.90 -12.50 20.35
C TYR A 158 14.05 -13.16 19.59
N PRO A 159 14.37 -14.44 19.86
CA PRO A 159 15.25 -15.23 19.02
C PRO A 159 14.63 -15.45 17.64
N GLU A 160 15.44 -15.86 16.65
CA GLU A 160 15.05 -15.91 15.24
C GLU A 160 13.85 -16.84 14.97
N ASP A 161 13.73 -17.94 15.68
CA ASP A 161 12.62 -18.89 15.59
C ASP A 161 11.30 -18.35 16.17
N GLN A 162 11.33 -17.21 16.87
CA GLN A 162 10.17 -16.56 17.47
C GLN A 162 9.73 -15.29 16.73
N TYR A 163 10.32 -14.96 15.59
CA TYR A 163 9.92 -13.79 14.80
C TYR A 163 8.43 -13.80 14.43
N PRO A 164 7.84 -14.90 13.95
CA PRO A 164 6.40 -14.96 13.70
C PRO A 164 5.57 -14.70 14.95
N LEU A 165 5.96 -15.26 16.09
CA LEU A 165 5.25 -15.08 17.37
C LEU A 165 5.15 -13.62 17.80
N ALA A 166 6.22 -12.83 17.59
CA ALA A 166 6.22 -11.39 17.91
C ALA A 166 5.14 -10.65 17.11
N LEU A 167 4.95 -11.02 15.84
CA LEU A 167 3.96 -10.43 14.94
C LEU A 167 2.56 -10.90 15.30
N GLU A 168 2.37 -12.19 15.59
CA GLU A 168 1.11 -12.80 15.98
C GLU A 168 0.55 -12.18 17.26
N LYS A 169 1.42 -11.84 18.22
CA LYS A 169 1.00 -11.16 19.48
C LYS A 169 0.32 -9.82 19.20
N MET A 170 0.92 -8.97 18.37
CA MET A 170 0.32 -7.68 18.04
C MET A 170 -0.93 -7.85 17.16
N ALA A 171 -0.93 -8.79 16.23
CA ALA A 171 -2.11 -9.08 15.41
C ALA A 171 -3.30 -9.52 16.28
N ALA A 172 -3.06 -10.41 17.26
CA ALA A 172 -4.08 -10.83 18.23
C ALA A 172 -4.56 -9.66 19.11
N ALA A 173 -3.63 -8.79 19.52
CA ALA A 173 -3.94 -7.58 20.29
C ALA A 173 -4.83 -6.61 19.49
N ILE A 174 -4.51 -6.38 18.22
CA ILE A 174 -5.31 -5.54 17.30
C ILE A 174 -6.71 -6.16 17.12
N ALA A 175 -6.79 -7.46 16.87
CA ALA A 175 -8.08 -8.15 16.71
C ALA A 175 -8.95 -8.05 17.98
N GLY A 176 -8.33 -8.11 19.16
CA GLY A 176 -8.99 -7.98 20.45
C GLY A 176 -9.32 -6.55 20.89
N ALA A 177 -8.81 -5.55 20.19
CA ALA A 177 -8.98 -4.14 20.58
C ALA A 177 -10.37 -3.54 20.23
N GLY A 178 -11.24 -4.30 19.53
CA GLY A 178 -12.61 -3.90 19.21
C GLY A 178 -12.75 -2.93 18.04
N ARG A 179 -11.65 -2.64 17.32
CA ARG A 179 -11.63 -1.81 16.13
C ARG A 179 -10.69 -2.43 15.06
N PRO A 180 -11.12 -2.54 13.80
CA PRO A 180 -10.24 -2.99 12.74
C PRO A 180 -9.17 -1.93 12.46
N MET A 181 -7.92 -2.35 12.38
CA MET A 181 -6.78 -1.52 12.00
C MET A 181 -5.95 -2.28 10.96
N VAL A 182 -5.51 -1.60 9.91
CA VAL A 182 -4.55 -2.17 8.95
C VAL A 182 -3.25 -2.43 9.69
N TYR A 183 -2.72 -3.63 9.56
CA TYR A 183 -1.49 -4.04 10.21
C TYR A 183 -0.37 -4.17 9.18
N SER A 184 0.60 -3.26 9.24
CA SER A 184 1.77 -3.20 8.38
C SER A 184 3.02 -3.53 9.19
N ILE A 185 3.84 -4.41 8.70
CA ILE A 185 5.00 -4.89 9.44
C ILE A 185 6.32 -4.68 8.70
N HIS A 186 7.37 -4.44 9.47
CA HIS A 186 8.74 -4.55 9.03
C HIS A 186 9.41 -5.63 9.87
N GLY A 187 9.58 -6.81 9.30
CA GLY A 187 10.14 -7.98 9.99
C GLY A 187 11.58 -8.27 9.58
N ARG A 188 12.04 -9.49 9.88
CA ARG A 188 13.36 -10.00 9.54
C ARG A 188 13.28 -11.22 8.63
N GLY A 189 14.33 -11.45 7.85
CA GLY A 189 14.42 -12.60 6.95
C GLY A 189 13.37 -12.55 5.84
N ALA A 190 12.86 -13.72 5.46
CA ALA A 190 11.82 -13.85 4.41
C ALA A 190 10.43 -13.59 4.99
N VAL A 191 10.20 -12.38 5.49
CA VAL A 191 8.98 -11.93 6.18
C VAL A 191 7.69 -12.22 5.40
N TRP A 192 7.72 -12.14 4.07
CA TRP A 192 6.60 -12.47 3.18
C TRP A 192 6.08 -13.90 3.30
N LYS A 193 6.88 -14.84 3.86
CA LYS A 193 6.48 -16.24 4.00
C LYS A 193 5.54 -16.48 5.18
N TYR A 194 5.53 -15.61 6.18
CA TYR A 194 4.77 -15.82 7.42
C TYR A 194 3.84 -14.66 7.80
N SER A 195 4.00 -13.47 7.20
CA SER A 195 3.29 -12.27 7.62
C SER A 195 1.77 -12.34 7.41
N ALA A 196 1.32 -12.87 6.26
CA ALA A 196 -0.10 -13.06 6.01
C ALA A 196 -0.74 -14.01 7.05
N ALA A 197 -0.07 -15.12 7.38
CA ALA A 197 -0.52 -16.06 8.41
C ALA A 197 -0.52 -15.43 9.80
N ALA A 198 0.41 -14.50 10.07
CA ALA A 198 0.45 -13.70 11.30
C ALA A 198 -0.59 -12.57 11.35
N GLY A 199 -1.43 -12.42 10.32
CA GLY A 199 -2.53 -11.45 10.29
C GLY A 199 -2.20 -10.07 9.72
N ALA A 200 -1.01 -9.88 9.13
CA ALA A 200 -0.61 -8.62 8.51
C ALA A 200 -1.23 -8.43 7.11
N GLN A 201 -1.56 -7.19 6.77
CA GLN A 201 -2.00 -6.79 5.44
C GLN A 201 -0.84 -6.30 4.56
N LEU A 202 0.25 -5.81 5.17
CA LEU A 202 1.44 -5.35 4.45
C LEU A 202 2.69 -5.85 5.17
N TRP A 203 3.77 -6.04 4.42
CA TRP A 203 5.08 -6.39 4.97
C TRP A 203 6.22 -5.85 4.12
N ARG A 204 7.14 -5.16 4.77
CA ARG A 204 8.36 -4.66 4.17
C ARG A 204 9.22 -5.82 3.67
N THR A 205 9.57 -5.76 2.40
CA THR A 205 10.35 -6.81 1.73
C THR A 205 11.84 -6.51 1.67
N THR A 206 12.21 -5.25 1.88
CA THR A 206 13.59 -4.75 1.79
C THR A 206 13.91 -3.83 2.97
N GLY A 207 15.18 -3.51 3.15
CA GLY A 207 15.60 -2.41 4.03
C GLY A 207 15.21 -1.05 3.46
N ASP A 208 15.32 0.01 4.30
CA ASP A 208 14.76 1.32 4.05
C ASP A 208 15.18 1.96 2.72
N ILE A 209 14.21 2.58 2.07
CA ILE A 209 14.41 3.44 0.91
C ILE A 209 14.99 4.79 1.37
N ARG A 210 15.56 5.51 0.44
CA ARG A 210 15.93 6.91 0.55
C ARG A 210 15.88 7.54 -0.83
N ASP A 211 15.82 8.85 -0.90
CA ASP A 211 15.72 9.62 -2.13
C ASP A 211 17.03 9.58 -2.94
N ASP A 212 17.31 8.41 -3.51
CA ASP A 212 18.49 8.06 -4.30
C ASP A 212 18.08 7.05 -5.38
N TYR A 213 18.41 7.36 -6.63
CA TYR A 213 18.04 6.54 -7.77
C TYR A 213 18.49 5.09 -7.64
N ASN A 214 19.77 4.85 -7.30
CA ASN A 214 20.30 3.49 -7.21
C ASN A 214 19.62 2.69 -6.09
N ARG A 215 19.28 3.38 -4.98
CA ARG A 215 18.55 2.74 -3.88
C ARG A 215 17.13 2.38 -4.30
N MET A 216 16.44 3.28 -4.98
CA MET A 216 15.06 3.07 -5.46
C MET A 216 14.99 1.89 -6.43
N ILE A 217 15.86 1.85 -7.47
CA ILE A 217 15.86 0.72 -8.43
C ILE A 217 16.25 -0.60 -7.76
N ALA A 218 17.24 -0.58 -6.86
CA ALA A 218 17.65 -1.80 -6.15
C ALA A 218 16.50 -2.39 -5.32
N ILE A 219 15.70 -1.57 -4.66
CA ILE A 219 14.54 -1.99 -3.88
C ILE A 219 13.42 -2.48 -4.78
N GLY A 220 13.06 -1.71 -5.81
CA GLY A 220 11.94 -2.04 -6.69
C GLY A 220 12.18 -3.33 -7.48
N PHE A 221 13.36 -3.51 -8.07
CA PHE A 221 13.69 -4.73 -8.82
C PHE A 221 13.98 -5.95 -7.91
N ALA A 222 14.26 -5.75 -6.62
CA ALA A 222 14.34 -6.85 -5.65
C ALA A 222 12.99 -7.53 -5.36
N GLN A 223 11.87 -6.96 -5.83
CA GLN A 223 10.54 -7.57 -5.69
C GLN A 223 10.29 -8.75 -6.63
N LYS A 224 11.17 -8.98 -7.59
CA LYS A 224 11.10 -10.11 -8.53
C LYS A 224 11.05 -11.45 -7.80
N GLY A 225 10.02 -12.27 -8.12
CA GLY A 225 9.80 -13.58 -7.50
C GLY A 225 8.97 -13.54 -6.22
N LEU A 226 8.50 -12.37 -5.79
CA LEU A 226 7.61 -12.21 -4.63
C LEU A 226 6.12 -12.14 -5.01
N GLU A 227 5.78 -12.19 -6.28
CA GLU A 227 4.42 -12.00 -6.82
C GLU A 227 3.39 -12.92 -6.15
N ARG A 228 3.77 -14.16 -5.87
CA ARG A 228 2.89 -15.15 -5.26
C ARG A 228 2.48 -14.86 -3.80
N TYR A 229 3.12 -13.89 -3.17
CA TYR A 229 2.81 -13.52 -1.79
C TYR A 229 1.89 -12.29 -1.71
N ALA A 230 1.71 -11.55 -2.83
CA ALA A 230 0.83 -10.41 -2.91
C ALA A 230 -0.55 -10.79 -3.47
N GLY A 231 -1.58 -10.06 -3.07
CA GLY A 231 -2.95 -10.20 -3.52
C GLY A 231 -3.92 -9.40 -2.65
N PRO A 232 -5.22 -9.39 -2.95
CA PRO A 232 -6.19 -8.61 -2.20
C PRO A 232 -6.14 -8.87 -0.69
N GLY A 233 -5.89 -7.81 0.08
CA GLY A 233 -5.69 -7.88 1.54
C GLY A 233 -4.28 -8.25 2.00
N HIS A 234 -3.33 -8.49 1.08
CA HIS A 234 -1.97 -8.94 1.39
C HIS A 234 -0.97 -8.37 0.39
N TRP A 235 -0.09 -7.44 0.81
CA TRP A 235 0.75 -6.69 -0.10
C TRP A 235 2.23 -6.74 0.28
N ASN A 236 3.08 -7.02 -0.69
CA ASN A 236 4.51 -6.79 -0.58
C ASN A 236 4.75 -5.28 -0.56
N ASP A 237 5.52 -4.81 0.41
CA ASP A 237 5.81 -3.40 0.62
C ASP A 237 7.31 -3.14 0.35
N PRO A 238 7.66 -2.54 -0.78
CA PRO A 238 9.04 -2.15 -1.08
C PRO A 238 9.49 -0.88 -0.34
N ASP A 239 8.66 -0.31 0.51
CA ASP A 239 8.79 0.95 1.21
C ASP A 239 8.06 2.14 0.54
N MET A 240 8.09 3.28 1.22
CA MET A 240 7.45 4.52 0.82
C MET A 240 7.94 5.04 -0.55
N MET A 241 7.17 5.96 -1.12
CA MET A 241 7.59 6.70 -2.29
C MET A 241 8.38 7.96 -1.89
N GLU A 242 9.52 8.16 -2.55
CA GLU A 242 10.40 9.33 -2.36
C GLU A 242 10.06 10.49 -3.32
N VAL A 243 8.98 10.38 -4.08
CA VAL A 243 8.59 11.34 -5.11
C VAL A 243 8.46 12.75 -4.52
N GLY A 244 9.30 13.67 -4.99
CA GLY A 244 9.29 15.07 -4.57
C GLY A 244 10.19 15.42 -3.39
N ASN A 245 11.01 14.51 -2.86
CA ASN A 245 11.98 14.79 -1.81
C ASN A 245 13.23 15.54 -2.31
N GLY A 246 13.51 15.54 -3.63
CA GLY A 246 14.52 16.39 -4.27
C GLY A 246 15.87 15.74 -4.53
N GLY A 247 16.06 14.46 -4.21
CA GLY A 247 17.29 13.70 -4.47
C GLY A 247 17.33 13.04 -5.84
N MET A 248 16.17 12.83 -6.48
CA MET A 248 16.02 12.29 -7.81
C MET A 248 15.41 13.32 -8.77
N LYS A 249 15.49 13.04 -10.09
CA LYS A 249 14.88 13.86 -11.14
C LYS A 249 13.45 13.40 -11.44
N ASP A 250 12.66 14.24 -12.14
CA ASP A 250 11.26 13.94 -12.46
C ASP A 250 11.08 12.64 -13.28
N ASN A 251 11.99 12.33 -14.22
CA ASN A 251 11.95 11.06 -14.96
C ASN A 251 12.23 9.85 -14.05
N GLU A 252 13.10 10.01 -13.05
CA GLU A 252 13.41 8.98 -12.05
C GLU A 252 12.24 8.81 -11.08
N TYR A 253 11.57 9.90 -10.69
CA TYR A 253 10.33 9.85 -9.92
C TYR A 253 9.16 9.21 -10.69
N ARG A 254 9.04 9.47 -12.00
CA ARG A 254 8.05 8.77 -12.85
C ARG A 254 8.36 7.29 -12.95
N MET A 255 9.63 6.93 -13.08
CA MET A 255 10.07 5.53 -13.05
C MET A 255 9.73 4.88 -11.71
N HIS A 256 9.97 5.57 -10.60
CA HIS A 256 9.62 5.12 -9.25
C HIS A 256 8.11 4.83 -9.13
N MET A 257 7.26 5.80 -9.48
CA MET A 257 5.81 5.64 -9.46
C MET A 257 5.34 4.50 -10.38
N SER A 258 5.89 4.41 -11.61
CA SER A 258 5.56 3.33 -12.55
C SER A 258 5.88 1.96 -11.98
N LEU A 259 7.04 1.83 -11.35
CA LEU A 259 7.50 0.57 -10.77
C LEU A 259 6.62 0.16 -9.58
N TRP A 260 6.32 1.08 -8.65
CA TRP A 260 5.42 0.81 -7.51
C TRP A 260 4.01 0.42 -7.98
N CYS A 261 3.44 1.11 -8.96
CA CYS A 261 2.13 0.76 -9.52
C CYS A 261 2.10 -0.64 -10.18
N LEU A 262 3.13 -0.99 -10.92
CA LEU A 262 3.24 -2.34 -11.49
C LEU A 262 3.40 -3.41 -10.41
N LEU A 263 4.10 -3.10 -9.32
CA LEU A 263 4.30 -4.01 -8.20
C LEU A 263 3.06 -4.18 -7.31
N ALA A 264 1.96 -3.45 -7.55
CA ALA A 264 0.82 -3.37 -6.62
C ALA A 264 1.30 -3.04 -5.19
N ALA A 265 2.25 -2.12 -5.09
CA ALA A 265 2.87 -1.72 -3.83
C ALA A 265 2.03 -0.66 -3.11
N PRO A 266 2.05 -0.60 -1.78
CA PRO A 266 1.43 0.53 -1.07
C PRO A 266 1.97 1.87 -1.58
N LEU A 267 1.09 2.76 -2.05
CA LEU A 267 1.47 4.09 -2.52
C LEU A 267 1.48 5.07 -1.34
N ILE A 268 2.50 4.97 -0.50
CA ILE A 268 2.68 5.82 0.68
C ILE A 268 3.72 6.91 0.38
N ALA A 269 3.28 8.15 0.20
CA ALA A 269 4.16 9.30 -0.06
C ALA A 269 4.99 9.65 1.19
N GLY A 270 6.29 9.89 1.01
CA GLY A 270 7.24 10.21 2.08
C GLY A 270 7.74 11.67 2.05
N ASN A 271 7.15 12.53 1.22
CA ASN A 271 7.56 13.94 1.05
C ASN A 271 6.73 14.91 1.90
N ASP A 272 7.08 16.20 1.84
CA ASP A 272 6.26 17.28 2.41
C ASP A 272 5.14 17.66 1.43
N LEU A 273 3.91 17.26 1.74
CA LEU A 273 2.74 17.54 0.89
C LEU A 273 2.41 19.02 0.82
N THR A 274 2.85 19.84 1.78
CA THR A 274 2.62 21.31 1.80
C THR A 274 3.53 22.05 0.83
N ALA A 275 4.57 21.40 0.30
CA ALA A 275 5.61 22.01 -0.52
C ALA A 275 5.82 21.29 -1.87
N MET A 276 4.83 20.56 -2.37
CA MET A 276 4.91 19.86 -3.65
C MET A 276 5.00 20.83 -4.82
N THR A 277 5.87 20.51 -5.79
CA THR A 277 5.86 21.15 -7.13
C THR A 277 4.66 20.64 -7.95
N PRO A 278 4.24 21.36 -9.01
CA PRO A 278 3.23 20.87 -9.94
C PRO A 278 3.60 19.50 -10.55
N GLU A 279 4.88 19.27 -10.84
CA GLU A 279 5.40 18.01 -11.39
C GLU A 279 5.29 16.86 -10.38
N THR A 280 5.68 17.11 -9.12
CA THR A 280 5.51 16.15 -8.02
C THR A 280 4.04 15.73 -7.88
N LEU A 281 3.15 16.73 -7.84
CA LEU A 281 1.71 16.49 -7.73
C LEU A 281 1.18 15.71 -8.93
N ALA A 282 1.58 16.08 -10.16
CA ALA A 282 1.16 15.39 -11.37
C ALA A 282 1.61 13.92 -11.41
N ILE A 283 2.79 13.61 -10.84
CA ILE A 283 3.27 12.23 -10.71
C ILE A 283 2.41 11.46 -9.69
N LEU A 284 2.24 12.01 -8.48
CA LEU A 284 1.51 11.35 -7.40
C LEU A 284 0.01 11.20 -7.67
N THR A 285 -0.58 12.02 -8.55
CA THR A 285 -2.02 11.99 -8.85
C THR A 285 -2.35 11.52 -10.26
N ASN A 286 -1.41 10.89 -10.98
CA ASN A 286 -1.71 10.31 -12.29
C ASN A 286 -2.75 9.19 -12.15
N ALA A 287 -3.97 9.48 -12.56
CA ALA A 287 -5.12 8.57 -12.37
C ALA A 287 -4.94 7.24 -13.12
N GLU A 288 -4.26 7.24 -14.30
CA GLU A 288 -4.05 6.02 -15.07
C GLU A 288 -2.98 5.11 -14.44
N ALA A 289 -1.91 5.69 -13.89
CA ALA A 289 -0.92 4.95 -13.13
C ALA A 289 -1.51 4.38 -11.82
N ILE A 290 -2.29 5.19 -11.10
CA ILE A 290 -3.00 4.74 -9.90
C ILE A 290 -3.99 3.62 -10.22
N ALA A 291 -4.71 3.69 -11.34
CA ALA A 291 -5.61 2.64 -11.77
C ALA A 291 -4.90 1.30 -12.02
N VAL A 292 -3.65 1.32 -12.48
CA VAL A 292 -2.81 0.11 -12.58
C VAL A 292 -2.53 -0.46 -11.19
N ASP A 293 -2.16 0.38 -10.23
CA ASP A 293 -1.88 -0.05 -8.86
C ASP A 293 -3.11 -0.65 -8.18
N GLN A 294 -4.22 0.06 -8.27
CA GLN A 294 -5.48 -0.22 -7.60
C GLN A 294 -6.38 -1.23 -8.33
N ASP A 295 -5.87 -1.88 -9.38
CA ASP A 295 -6.64 -2.87 -10.14
C ASP A 295 -7.14 -4.00 -9.22
N PRO A 296 -8.46 -4.34 -9.25
CA PRO A 296 -9.07 -5.28 -8.31
C PRO A 296 -8.59 -6.74 -8.47
N LEU A 297 -7.91 -7.09 -9.58
CA LEU A 297 -7.24 -8.39 -9.68
C LEU A 297 -6.15 -8.54 -8.60
N GLY A 298 -5.55 -7.43 -8.16
CA GLY A 298 -4.55 -7.40 -7.11
C GLY A 298 -3.26 -8.13 -7.45
N SER A 299 -2.98 -8.35 -8.73
CA SER A 299 -1.74 -9.01 -9.17
C SER A 299 -0.55 -8.08 -9.02
N GLN A 300 0.53 -8.56 -8.43
CA GLN A 300 1.83 -7.92 -8.56
C GLN A 300 2.42 -8.24 -9.94
N GLY A 301 2.97 -7.23 -10.61
CA GLY A 301 3.64 -7.39 -11.90
C GLY A 301 4.88 -8.29 -11.82
N ARG A 302 5.11 -9.05 -12.86
CA ARG A 302 6.25 -9.96 -13.02
C ARG A 302 7.26 -9.43 -14.03
N THR A 303 8.53 -9.59 -13.78
CA THR A 303 9.58 -9.32 -14.75
C THR A 303 9.56 -10.41 -15.83
N ILE A 304 9.22 -10.04 -17.07
CA ILE A 304 9.19 -10.95 -18.23
C ILE A 304 10.46 -10.91 -19.06
N TYR A 305 11.20 -9.82 -18.95
CA TYR A 305 12.52 -9.67 -19.59
C TYR A 305 13.44 -8.83 -18.70
N GLU A 306 14.69 -9.22 -18.57
CA GLU A 306 15.73 -8.45 -17.89
C GLU A 306 17.10 -8.81 -18.44
N GLU A 307 17.76 -7.86 -19.14
CA GLU A 307 19.10 -8.00 -19.66
C GLU A 307 19.81 -6.65 -19.65
N GLY A 308 20.99 -6.59 -19.04
CA GLY A 308 21.74 -5.35 -18.86
C GLY A 308 20.88 -4.26 -18.18
N PRO A 309 20.77 -3.07 -18.80
CA PRO A 309 19.99 -1.96 -18.24
C PRO A 309 18.47 -2.10 -18.47
N VAL A 310 18.06 -2.96 -19.39
CA VAL A 310 16.66 -3.08 -19.79
C VAL A 310 15.91 -4.08 -18.91
N ALA A 311 14.73 -3.68 -18.48
CA ALA A 311 13.77 -4.58 -17.88
C ALA A 311 12.36 -4.32 -18.42
N ILE A 312 11.56 -5.38 -18.51
CA ILE A 312 10.13 -5.32 -18.86
C ILE A 312 9.35 -6.03 -17.76
N ILE A 313 8.39 -5.30 -17.19
CA ILE A 313 7.48 -5.84 -16.18
C ILE A 313 6.08 -5.87 -16.78
N ASP A 314 5.42 -7.02 -16.66
CA ASP A 314 4.05 -7.28 -17.08
C ASP A 314 3.15 -7.48 -15.86
N LYS A 315 2.06 -6.73 -15.80
CA LYS A 315 1.00 -6.87 -14.80
C LYS A 315 -0.34 -7.09 -15.51
N PRO A 316 -0.92 -8.30 -15.43
CA PRO A 316 -2.27 -8.53 -15.93
C PRO A 316 -3.29 -7.73 -15.11
N LEU A 317 -4.30 -7.17 -15.79
CA LEU A 317 -5.37 -6.37 -15.19
C LEU A 317 -6.70 -7.12 -15.25
N SER A 318 -7.64 -6.72 -14.39
CA SER A 318 -8.94 -7.38 -14.21
C SER A 318 -9.84 -7.39 -15.44
N ASP A 319 -9.63 -6.48 -16.39
CA ASP A 319 -10.38 -6.40 -17.64
C ASP A 319 -9.75 -7.20 -18.80
N GLY A 320 -8.68 -7.95 -18.54
CA GLY A 320 -7.94 -8.75 -19.51
C GLY A 320 -6.87 -7.98 -20.27
N SER A 321 -6.70 -6.66 -20.04
CA SER A 321 -5.56 -5.90 -20.55
C SER A 321 -4.32 -6.11 -19.69
N HIS A 322 -3.18 -5.62 -20.16
CA HIS A 322 -1.90 -5.70 -19.46
C HIS A 322 -1.35 -4.28 -19.22
N ALA A 323 -0.89 -4.01 -17.98
CA ALA A 323 -0.02 -2.88 -17.72
C ALA A 323 1.43 -3.33 -17.89
N VAL A 324 2.16 -2.62 -18.75
CA VAL A 324 3.53 -2.99 -19.13
C VAL A 324 4.48 -1.84 -18.85
N GLY A 325 5.50 -2.09 -18.05
CA GLY A 325 6.61 -1.16 -17.82
C GLY A 325 7.80 -1.49 -18.69
N LEU A 326 8.26 -0.53 -19.49
CA LEU A 326 9.51 -0.61 -20.23
C LEU A 326 10.54 0.26 -19.50
N PHE A 327 11.61 -0.32 -18.96
CA PHE A 327 12.57 0.37 -18.11
C PHE A 327 13.95 0.43 -18.76
N ASN A 328 14.59 1.62 -18.65
CA ASN A 328 16.00 1.83 -18.95
C ASN A 328 16.72 2.33 -17.69
N ARG A 329 17.61 1.51 -17.14
CA ARG A 329 18.32 1.77 -15.88
C ARG A 329 19.68 2.45 -16.03
N GLU A 330 20.10 2.74 -17.26
CA GLU A 330 21.41 3.34 -17.58
C GLU A 330 21.31 4.65 -18.36
N GLN A 331 22.49 5.17 -18.71
CA GLN A 331 22.66 6.40 -19.46
C GLN A 331 22.21 6.24 -20.93
N GLY A 332 21.78 7.35 -21.53
CA GLY A 332 21.34 7.40 -22.92
C GLY A 332 19.91 6.87 -23.12
N THR A 333 19.49 6.86 -24.35
CA THR A 333 18.18 6.35 -24.76
C THR A 333 18.32 4.96 -25.35
N ILE A 334 17.47 4.03 -24.92
CA ILE A 334 17.48 2.64 -25.40
C ILE A 334 16.13 2.32 -26.02
N LYS A 335 16.13 1.71 -27.20
CA LYS A 335 14.92 1.19 -27.83
C LYS A 335 14.55 -0.15 -27.21
N VAL A 336 13.41 -0.22 -26.53
CA VAL A 336 12.93 -1.40 -25.82
C VAL A 336 11.73 -1.99 -26.55
N PRO A 337 11.83 -3.22 -27.08
CA PRO A 337 10.70 -3.92 -27.69
C PRO A 337 9.95 -4.76 -26.66
N VAL A 338 8.61 -4.87 -26.82
CA VAL A 338 7.76 -5.85 -26.15
C VAL A 338 6.97 -6.62 -27.19
N ARG A 339 6.99 -7.95 -27.14
CA ARG A 339 6.19 -8.81 -28.01
C ARG A 339 4.86 -9.12 -27.34
N PHE A 340 3.79 -9.08 -28.10
CA PHE A 340 2.45 -9.38 -27.56
C PHE A 340 2.30 -10.85 -27.16
N SER A 341 3.02 -11.75 -27.82
CA SER A 341 3.10 -13.16 -27.44
C SER A 341 3.69 -13.38 -26.03
N ASP A 342 4.62 -12.51 -25.58
CA ASP A 342 5.23 -12.60 -24.25
C ASP A 342 4.24 -12.20 -23.14
N LEU A 343 3.17 -11.48 -23.51
CA LEU A 343 2.05 -11.09 -22.66
C LEU A 343 0.88 -12.09 -22.74
N GLY A 344 0.95 -13.07 -23.66
CA GLY A 344 -0.16 -13.98 -23.95
C GLY A 344 -1.31 -13.36 -24.75
N LEU A 345 -1.04 -12.21 -25.39
CA LEU A 345 -2.00 -11.51 -26.25
C LEU A 345 -1.96 -12.04 -27.69
N SER A 346 -3.01 -11.70 -28.47
CA SER A 346 -3.05 -11.93 -29.92
C SER A 346 -1.99 -11.10 -30.65
N GLU A 347 -1.80 -11.39 -31.97
CA GLU A 347 -0.85 -10.64 -32.77
C GLU A 347 -1.22 -9.17 -32.93
N ASP A 348 -2.51 -8.81 -32.88
CA ASP A 348 -2.97 -7.42 -32.94
C ASP A 348 -3.35 -6.92 -31.56
N ALA A 349 -2.75 -5.81 -31.15
CA ALA A 349 -3.05 -5.18 -29.86
C ALA A 349 -2.99 -3.65 -29.97
N THR A 350 -3.77 -2.96 -29.16
CA THR A 350 -3.70 -1.50 -29.02
C THR A 350 -2.83 -1.13 -27.84
N VAL A 351 -2.11 -0.01 -27.97
CA VAL A 351 -1.16 0.48 -26.98
C VAL A 351 -1.53 1.90 -26.57
N ARG A 352 -1.60 2.14 -25.24
CA ARG A 352 -1.81 3.46 -24.64
C ARG A 352 -0.64 3.82 -23.73
N ASP A 353 -0.11 5.02 -23.85
CA ASP A 353 0.88 5.59 -22.93
C ASP A 353 0.14 6.27 -21.75
N LEU A 354 0.34 5.76 -20.54
CA LEU A 354 -0.37 6.20 -19.35
C LEU A 354 0.22 7.49 -18.73
N TRP A 355 1.45 7.86 -19.10
CA TRP A 355 2.04 9.14 -18.70
C TRP A 355 1.64 10.28 -19.64
N GLN A 356 1.51 9.99 -20.94
CA GLN A 356 1.07 10.96 -21.93
C GLN A 356 -0.46 11.03 -22.08
N HIS A 357 -1.19 10.10 -21.46
CA HIS A 357 -2.64 9.94 -21.61
C HIS A 357 -3.05 9.78 -23.09
N LYS A 358 -2.23 9.06 -23.86
CA LYS A 358 -2.33 9.02 -25.30
C LYS A 358 -2.43 7.61 -25.84
N ASP A 359 -3.43 7.39 -26.71
CA ASP A 359 -3.49 6.17 -27.51
C ASP A 359 -2.46 6.26 -28.64
N LEU A 360 -1.57 5.28 -28.67
CA LEU A 360 -0.49 5.19 -29.66
C LEU A 360 -0.95 4.47 -30.94
N GLY A 361 -2.07 3.74 -30.85
CA GLY A 361 -2.72 3.03 -31.94
C GLY A 361 -2.58 1.51 -31.87
N PRO A 362 -3.09 0.79 -32.90
CA PRO A 362 -2.91 -0.64 -33.04
C PRO A 362 -1.52 -0.96 -33.59
N PHE A 363 -0.97 -2.10 -33.14
CA PHE A 363 0.31 -2.65 -33.60
C PHE A 363 0.17 -4.15 -33.84
N HIS A 364 1.02 -4.71 -34.72
CA HIS A 364 1.04 -6.12 -35.05
C HIS A 364 2.30 -6.80 -34.50
N GLY A 365 2.13 -7.88 -33.75
CA GLY A 365 3.18 -8.73 -33.19
C GLY A 365 3.96 -8.12 -32.03
N SER A 366 4.24 -6.82 -32.07
CA SER A 366 5.06 -6.14 -31.06
C SER A 366 4.90 -4.63 -31.08
N PHE A 367 5.26 -4.01 -29.96
CA PHE A 367 5.48 -2.57 -29.82
C PHE A 367 6.93 -2.30 -29.43
N SER A 368 7.50 -1.18 -29.87
CA SER A 368 8.81 -0.74 -29.40
C SER A 368 8.86 0.77 -29.26
N ALA A 369 9.54 1.26 -28.23
CA ALA A 369 9.71 2.68 -27.99
C ALA A 369 11.10 3.00 -27.46
N ASP A 370 11.50 4.25 -27.66
CA ASP A 370 12.71 4.80 -27.10
C ASP A 370 12.47 5.18 -25.64
N VAL A 371 13.16 4.50 -24.72
CA VAL A 371 13.10 4.77 -23.28
C VAL A 371 14.31 5.61 -22.89
N PRO A 372 14.10 6.83 -22.37
CA PRO A 372 15.20 7.72 -22.01
C PRO A 372 16.00 7.17 -20.84
N GLN A 373 17.18 7.75 -20.64
CA GLN A 373 18.03 7.47 -19.47
C GLN A 373 17.25 7.54 -18.17
N HIS A 374 17.44 6.54 -17.28
CA HIS A 374 16.80 6.44 -15.97
C HIS A 374 15.27 6.66 -16.06
N GLY A 375 14.67 6.15 -17.12
CA GLY A 375 13.26 6.38 -17.42
C GLY A 375 12.48 5.08 -17.54
N ALA A 376 11.16 5.27 -17.54
CA ALA A 376 10.21 4.21 -17.82
C ALA A 376 9.08 4.72 -18.72
N LEU A 377 8.56 3.83 -19.56
CA LEU A 377 7.22 3.97 -20.13
C LEU A 377 6.28 3.06 -19.35
N LEU A 378 5.14 3.57 -18.98
CA LEU A 378 4.05 2.79 -18.42
C LEU A 378 2.92 2.73 -19.46
N LEU A 379 2.69 1.54 -19.97
CA LEU A 379 1.78 1.29 -21.09
C LEU A 379 0.59 0.43 -20.63
N ARG A 380 -0.55 0.63 -21.27
CA ARG A 380 -1.65 -0.34 -21.25
C ARG A 380 -1.77 -0.97 -22.63
N ILE A 381 -1.83 -2.31 -22.68
CA ILE A 381 -1.86 -3.09 -23.91
C ILE A 381 -3.05 -4.06 -23.83
N HIS A 382 -3.89 -4.07 -24.86
CA HIS A 382 -5.08 -4.94 -24.95
C HIS A 382 -5.43 -5.31 -26.40
#